data_d8721e8fcac5529fb4cf678937769b43
#
_entry.id   d8721e8fcac5529fb4cf678937769b43
#
_cell.length_a   1.000
_cell.length_b   1.000
_cell.length_c   1.000
_cell.angle_alpha   90.00
_cell.angle_beta   90.00
_cell.angle_gamma   90.00
#
_symmetry.space_group_name_H-M   'P 1'
#
loop_
_entity.id
_entity.type
_entity.pdbx_description
1 polymer ?
#
loop_
_entity_poly.entity_id
_entity_poly.type
_entity_poly.pdbx_seq_one_letter_code
_entity_poly.pdbx_strand_id
1 'polypeptide(L)'
;AESAISFVAARELFSGETSSAFTPEDSMSRAMLMTVLARLDGVDAAGETAYQQGMSWAVAQGISDGQNPDSLVTREQFVVMLYRYAGTPAATNRELHFSDSEKINAYAREAVLWATENGILNGYEDGSFAPNGSATRAQAAAMLARYVEFLNQR
;
A
#
# COMPACT_ATOMS: atom_id res chain seq x y z
N ALA A 1 -0.05 -0.91 -22.12
CA ALA A 1 -1.30 -0.14 -22.04
C ALA A 1 -1.89 -0.21 -20.63
N GLU A 2 -1.99 -1.40 -20.08
CA GLU A 2 -2.52 -1.56 -18.73
C GLU A 2 -1.67 -0.87 -17.68
N SER A 3 -0.34 -0.94 -17.83
CA SER A 3 0.55 -0.26 -16.90
C SER A 3 0.37 1.24 -16.94
N ALA A 4 0.18 1.82 -18.13
CA ALA A 4 -0.04 3.25 -18.26
C ALA A 4 -1.38 3.66 -17.66
N ILE A 5 -2.42 2.88 -17.90
CA ILE A 5 -3.74 3.13 -17.32
C ILE A 5 -3.68 3.02 -15.81
N SER A 6 -3.03 1.99 -15.29
CA SER A 6 -2.89 1.79 -13.85
C SER A 6 -2.10 2.93 -13.21
N PHE A 7 -1.07 3.44 -13.89
CA PHE A 7 -0.31 4.56 -13.39
C PHE A 7 -1.16 5.83 -13.30
N VAL A 8 -1.97 6.10 -14.35
CA VAL A 8 -2.86 7.26 -14.34
C VAL A 8 -3.89 7.13 -13.22
N ALA A 9 -4.48 5.95 -13.07
CA ALA A 9 -5.45 5.69 -12.00
C ALA A 9 -4.79 5.87 -10.63
N ALA A 10 -3.57 5.38 -10.46
CA ALA A 10 -2.85 5.54 -9.20
C ALA A 10 -2.61 7.01 -8.89
N ARG A 11 -2.24 7.80 -9.90
CA ARG A 11 -2.06 9.24 -9.70
C ARG A 11 -3.34 9.91 -9.22
N GLU A 12 -4.48 9.50 -9.76
CA GLU A 12 -5.77 10.04 -9.34
C GLU A 12 -6.09 9.68 -7.89
N LEU A 13 -5.68 8.50 -7.45
CA LEU A 13 -5.87 8.09 -6.06
C LEU A 13 -5.12 9.01 -5.09
N PHE A 14 -4.01 9.59 -5.53
CA PHE A 14 -3.22 10.52 -4.73
C PHE A 14 -3.67 11.98 -4.88
N SER A 15 -4.65 12.24 -5.73
CA SER A 15 -5.14 13.61 -5.91
C SER A 15 -5.76 14.13 -4.62
N GLY A 16 -5.78 15.43 -4.47
CA GLY A 16 -6.27 16.05 -3.23
C GLY A 16 -5.18 16.25 -2.19
N GLU A 17 -3.97 15.79 -2.49
CA GLU A 17 -2.78 16.19 -1.74
C GLU A 17 -2.55 17.68 -1.97
N THR A 18 -1.39 18.18 -1.70
CA THR A 18 -1.11 19.58 -1.95
C THR A 18 -1.32 19.95 -3.42
N SER A 19 -1.47 21.22 -3.68
CA SER A 19 -1.63 21.75 -5.04
C SER A 19 -0.44 21.44 -5.94
N SER A 20 0.67 21.04 -5.39
CA SER A 20 1.90 20.80 -6.13
C SER A 20 1.92 19.49 -6.89
N ALA A 21 0.85 18.71 -6.84
CA ALA A 21 0.74 17.48 -7.59
C ALA A 21 1.57 16.34 -7.00
N PHE A 22 1.61 15.25 -7.74
CA PHE A 22 2.23 13.99 -7.34
C PHE A 22 3.76 14.13 -7.30
N THR A 23 4.35 13.86 -6.14
CA THR A 23 5.80 13.89 -5.95
C THR A 23 6.25 12.47 -5.59
N PRO A 24 6.80 11.74 -6.58
CA PRO A 24 7.03 10.29 -6.42
C PRO A 24 8.03 9.92 -5.33
N GLU A 25 9.00 10.78 -5.06
CA GLU A 25 10.04 10.46 -4.09
C GLU A 25 9.64 10.75 -2.65
N ASP A 26 8.52 11.43 -2.43
CA ASP A 26 8.07 11.72 -1.08
C ASP A 26 7.51 10.47 -0.40
N SER A 27 7.77 10.37 0.89
CA SER A 27 7.18 9.31 1.71
C SER A 27 5.72 9.63 1.98
N MET A 28 4.93 8.60 2.23
CA MET A 28 3.51 8.78 2.54
C MET A 28 3.24 8.61 4.01
N SER A 29 2.24 9.36 4.50
CA SER A 29 1.74 9.16 5.84
C SER A 29 0.74 8.00 5.88
N ARG A 30 0.48 7.50 7.09
CA ARG A 30 -0.54 6.47 7.28
C ARG A 30 -1.92 6.97 6.84
N ALA A 31 -2.24 8.23 7.16
CA ALA A 31 -3.52 8.84 6.74
C ALA A 31 -3.66 8.89 5.22
N MET A 32 -2.59 9.20 4.53
CA MET A 32 -2.60 9.23 3.08
C MET A 32 -2.86 7.84 2.49
N LEU A 33 -2.20 6.82 3.01
CA LEU A 33 -2.43 5.46 2.53
C LEU A 33 -3.86 5.02 2.77
N MET A 34 -4.41 5.30 3.95
CA MET A 34 -5.81 4.97 4.24
C MET A 34 -6.75 5.65 3.24
N THR A 35 -6.47 6.90 2.92
CA THR A 35 -7.28 7.66 1.97
C THR A 35 -7.17 7.09 0.55
N VAL A 36 -5.97 6.72 0.14
CA VAL A 36 -5.75 6.11 -1.17
C VAL A 36 -6.51 4.80 -1.29
N LEU A 37 -6.44 3.95 -0.28
CA LEU A 37 -7.18 2.68 -0.29
C LEU A 37 -8.70 2.91 -0.29
N ALA A 38 -9.16 3.91 0.44
CA ALA A 38 -10.58 4.26 0.45
C ALA A 38 -11.05 4.66 -0.96
N ARG A 39 -10.26 5.48 -1.64
CA ARG A 39 -10.58 5.89 -3.01
C ARG A 39 -10.56 4.71 -3.97
N LEU A 40 -9.62 3.80 -3.78
CA LEU A 40 -9.55 2.58 -4.59
C LEU A 40 -10.82 1.75 -4.43
N ASP A 41 -11.40 1.76 -3.24
CA ASP A 41 -12.63 1.06 -2.93
C ASP A 41 -13.90 1.82 -3.36
N GLY A 42 -13.72 2.98 -3.97
CA GLY A 42 -14.84 3.76 -4.48
C GLY A 42 -15.36 4.84 -3.54
N VAL A 43 -14.69 5.07 -2.41
CA VAL A 43 -15.06 6.14 -1.49
C VAL A 43 -14.65 7.47 -2.10
N ASP A 44 -15.57 8.43 -2.13
CA ASP A 44 -15.31 9.75 -2.69
C ASP A 44 -14.71 10.66 -1.62
N ALA A 45 -13.48 10.35 -1.22
CA ALA A 45 -12.76 11.13 -0.22
C ALA A 45 -12.07 12.31 -0.89
N ALA A 46 -12.57 13.52 -0.62
CA ALA A 46 -12.06 14.71 -1.27
C ALA A 46 -12.16 15.92 -0.34
N GLY A 47 -11.41 16.98 -0.67
CA GLY A 47 -11.45 18.23 0.06
C GLY A 47 -10.71 18.17 1.38
N GLU A 48 -11.03 19.08 2.27
CA GLU A 48 -10.34 19.24 3.55
C GLU A 48 -10.53 18.05 4.48
N THR A 49 -11.61 17.30 4.31
CA THR A 49 -11.92 16.15 5.17
C THR A 49 -11.52 14.81 4.55
N ALA A 50 -10.78 14.83 3.44
CA ALA A 50 -10.42 13.60 2.75
C ALA A 50 -9.71 12.59 3.65
N TYR A 51 -8.75 13.05 4.45
CA TYR A 51 -8.01 12.15 5.34
C TYR A 51 -8.89 11.61 6.46
N GLN A 52 -9.78 12.41 6.98
CA GLN A 52 -10.72 11.94 8.00
C GLN A 52 -11.66 10.89 7.44
N GLN A 53 -12.14 11.09 6.23
CA GLN A 53 -12.99 10.12 5.55
C GLN A 53 -12.24 8.81 5.29
N GLY A 54 -10.99 8.92 4.82
CA GLY A 54 -10.15 7.73 4.58
C GLY A 54 -9.88 6.95 5.85
N MET A 55 -9.56 7.66 6.93
CA MET A 55 -9.29 7.02 8.22
C MET A 55 -10.52 6.34 8.78
N SER A 56 -11.68 7.00 8.72
CA SER A 56 -12.93 6.41 9.20
C SER A 56 -13.27 5.13 8.43
N TRP A 57 -13.11 5.17 7.13
CA TRP A 57 -13.33 4.00 6.29
C TRP A 57 -12.37 2.86 6.66
N ALA A 58 -11.07 3.17 6.81
CA ALA A 58 -10.06 2.15 7.10
C ALA A 58 -10.29 1.48 8.45
N VAL A 59 -10.69 2.26 9.46
CA VAL A 59 -11.01 1.71 10.77
C VAL A 59 -12.24 0.80 10.67
N ALA A 60 -13.27 1.25 9.98
CA ALA A 60 -14.49 0.47 9.81
C ALA A 60 -14.23 -0.84 9.07
N GLN A 61 -13.27 -0.86 8.14
CA GLN A 61 -12.93 -2.06 7.37
C GLN A 61 -11.90 -2.96 8.06
N GLY A 62 -11.38 -2.54 9.22
CA GLY A 62 -10.38 -3.32 9.92
C GLY A 62 -8.99 -3.27 9.32
N ILE A 63 -8.74 -2.28 8.44
CA ILE A 63 -7.44 -2.13 7.77
C ILE A 63 -6.42 -1.47 8.69
N SER A 64 -6.88 -0.53 9.51
CA SER A 64 -6.02 0.25 10.40
C SER A 64 -6.77 0.56 11.69
N ASP A 65 -6.03 0.86 12.74
CA ASP A 65 -6.62 1.32 14.00
C ASP A 65 -6.81 2.84 14.03
N GLY A 66 -6.42 3.55 12.96
CA GLY A 66 -6.52 5.00 12.89
C GLY A 66 -5.51 5.75 13.71
N GLN A 67 -4.58 5.06 14.36
CA GLN A 67 -3.55 5.69 15.18
C GLN A 67 -2.45 6.29 14.33
N ASN A 68 -1.80 7.31 14.88
CA ASN A 68 -0.61 7.91 14.29
C ASN A 68 -0.79 8.28 12.81
N PRO A 69 -1.83 9.05 12.46
CA PRO A 69 -2.12 9.32 11.05
C PRO A 69 -1.02 10.09 10.34
N ASP A 70 -0.27 10.91 11.07
CA ASP A 70 0.80 11.74 10.50
C ASP A 70 2.14 11.03 10.42
N SER A 71 2.26 9.85 11.00
CA SER A 71 3.49 9.07 10.91
C SER A 71 3.67 8.52 9.52
N LEU A 72 4.92 8.43 9.06
CA LEU A 72 5.22 7.83 7.76
C LEU A 72 4.94 6.33 7.83
N VAL A 73 4.33 5.81 6.78
CA VAL A 73 4.08 4.38 6.68
C VAL A 73 5.36 3.66 6.24
N THR A 74 5.72 2.58 6.94
CA THR A 74 6.85 1.77 6.52
C THR A 74 6.41 0.82 5.40
N ARG A 75 7.39 0.28 4.68
CA ARG A 75 7.11 -0.66 3.59
C ARG A 75 6.34 -1.87 4.10
N GLU A 76 6.73 -2.42 5.25
CA GLU A 76 6.03 -3.55 5.84
C GLU A 76 4.61 -3.18 6.25
N GLN A 77 4.39 -2.00 6.82
CA GLN A 77 3.06 -1.51 7.18
C GLN A 77 2.18 -1.34 5.95
N PHE A 78 2.75 -0.83 4.87
CA PHE A 78 2.04 -0.68 3.60
C PHE A 78 1.48 -2.03 3.14
N VAL A 79 2.35 -3.04 3.14
CA VAL A 79 1.95 -4.37 2.67
C VAL A 79 0.87 -4.96 3.57
N VAL A 80 0.99 -4.75 4.89
CA VAL A 80 -0.03 -5.25 5.83
C VAL A 80 -1.38 -4.58 5.58
N MET A 81 -1.39 -3.28 5.37
CA MET A 81 -2.65 -2.57 5.13
C MET A 81 -3.29 -3.01 3.82
N LEU A 82 -2.49 -3.18 2.78
CA LEU A 82 -2.99 -3.71 1.50
C LEU A 82 -3.53 -5.14 1.66
N TYR A 83 -2.83 -5.97 2.40
CA TYR A 83 -3.22 -7.34 2.69
C TYR A 83 -4.57 -7.39 3.42
N ARG A 84 -4.77 -6.52 4.41
CA ARG A 84 -6.04 -6.42 5.10
C ARG A 84 -7.15 -5.94 4.19
N TYR A 85 -6.83 -4.98 3.33
CA TYR A 85 -7.80 -4.51 2.32
C TYR A 85 -8.21 -5.65 1.38
N ALA A 86 -7.29 -6.53 1.04
CA ALA A 86 -7.56 -7.66 0.17
C ALA A 86 -8.35 -8.78 0.87
N GLY A 87 -8.59 -8.68 2.16
CA GLY A 87 -9.37 -9.67 2.90
C GLY A 87 -8.53 -10.72 3.62
N THR A 88 -7.27 -10.44 3.85
CA THR A 88 -6.31 -11.34 4.52
C THR A 88 -6.27 -12.74 3.89
N PRO A 89 -6.04 -12.83 2.56
CA PRO A 89 -5.99 -14.14 1.90
C PRO A 89 -4.78 -14.95 2.39
N ALA A 90 -4.95 -16.26 2.48
CA ALA A 90 -3.85 -17.12 2.89
C ALA A 90 -2.77 -17.17 1.82
N ALA A 91 -1.50 -17.08 2.22
CA ALA A 91 -0.39 -17.30 1.32
C ALA A 91 -0.12 -18.79 1.22
N THR A 92 0.24 -19.26 0.03
CA THR A 92 0.58 -20.66 -0.18
C THR A 92 2.07 -20.91 0.03
N ASN A 93 2.91 -19.94 -0.35
CA ASN A 93 4.34 -20.03 -0.13
C ASN A 93 4.64 -19.74 1.34
N ARG A 94 5.55 -20.53 1.92
CA ARG A 94 5.87 -20.38 3.34
C ARG A 94 7.27 -19.81 3.57
N GLU A 95 8.03 -19.53 2.51
CA GLU A 95 9.41 -19.06 2.63
C GLU A 95 9.58 -17.68 2.03
N LEU A 96 10.25 -16.81 2.77
CA LEU A 96 10.67 -15.50 2.30
C LEU A 96 12.12 -15.58 1.83
N HIS A 97 12.40 -14.92 0.71
CA HIS A 97 13.72 -15.00 0.07
C HIS A 97 14.47 -13.66 0.07
N PHE A 98 14.01 -12.70 0.84
CA PHE A 98 14.73 -11.43 0.97
C PHE A 98 15.94 -11.59 1.87
N SER A 99 17.01 -10.86 1.56
CA SER A 99 18.25 -10.91 2.35
C SER A 99 18.03 -10.46 3.79
N ASP A 100 16.99 -9.64 4.02
CA ASP A 100 16.65 -9.11 5.33
C ASP A 100 15.31 -9.67 5.85
N SER A 101 14.93 -10.86 5.41
CA SER A 101 13.66 -11.48 5.82
C SER A 101 13.51 -11.56 7.34
N GLU A 102 14.58 -11.73 8.07
CA GLU A 102 14.56 -11.82 9.53
C GLU A 102 14.14 -10.52 10.20
N LYS A 103 14.24 -9.41 9.49
CA LYS A 103 13.85 -8.09 10.02
C LYS A 103 12.36 -7.82 9.84
N ILE A 104 11.68 -8.66 9.09
CA ILE A 104 10.24 -8.53 8.90
C ILE A 104 9.54 -8.97 10.18
N ASN A 105 8.69 -8.10 10.72
CA ASN A 105 7.99 -8.41 11.96
C ASN A 105 6.99 -9.56 11.75
N ALA A 106 6.77 -10.33 12.79
CA ALA A 106 5.91 -11.51 12.70
C ALA A 106 4.51 -11.17 12.20
N TYR A 107 3.97 -10.02 12.62
CA TYR A 107 2.61 -9.64 12.20
C TYR A 107 2.52 -9.36 10.69
N ALA A 108 3.64 -9.06 10.05
CA ALA A 108 3.67 -8.72 8.62
C ALA A 108 4.03 -9.90 7.73
N ARG A 109 4.50 -10.99 8.31
CA ARG A 109 5.06 -12.11 7.54
C ARG A 109 4.08 -12.69 6.52
N GLU A 110 2.84 -12.97 6.95
CA GLU A 110 1.86 -13.54 6.04
C GLU A 110 1.51 -12.58 4.90
N ALA A 111 1.41 -11.29 5.20
CA ALA A 111 1.13 -10.28 4.20
C ALA A 111 2.24 -10.20 3.15
N VAL A 112 3.49 -10.23 3.61
CA VAL A 112 4.65 -10.16 2.70
C VAL A 112 4.72 -11.41 1.84
N LEU A 113 4.48 -12.58 2.42
CA LEU A 113 4.43 -13.84 1.66
C LEU A 113 3.37 -13.77 0.56
N TRP A 114 2.16 -13.36 0.92
CA TRP A 114 1.06 -13.23 -0.03
C TRP A 114 1.39 -12.25 -1.16
N ALA A 115 1.90 -11.08 -0.82
CA ALA A 115 2.18 -10.06 -1.83
C ALA A 115 3.31 -10.49 -2.76
N THR A 116 4.31 -11.18 -2.23
CA THR A 116 5.46 -11.65 -3.00
C THR A 116 5.05 -12.76 -3.96
N GLU A 117 4.29 -13.73 -3.48
CA GLU A 117 3.92 -14.87 -4.34
C GLU A 117 2.97 -14.46 -5.47
N ASN A 118 2.24 -13.36 -5.31
CA ASN A 118 1.29 -12.89 -6.31
C ASN A 118 1.84 -11.77 -7.18
N GLY A 119 3.13 -11.48 -7.07
CA GLY A 119 3.79 -10.50 -7.93
C GLY A 119 3.46 -9.06 -7.61
N ILE A 120 2.82 -8.80 -6.46
CA ILE A 120 2.47 -7.45 -6.04
C ILE A 120 3.69 -6.73 -5.48
N LEU A 121 4.54 -7.47 -4.79
CA LEU A 121 5.72 -6.94 -4.12
C LEU A 121 6.98 -7.56 -4.71
N ASN A 122 7.92 -6.70 -5.08
CA ASN A 122 9.28 -7.09 -5.42
C ASN A 122 10.23 -6.37 -4.47
N GLY A 123 11.37 -6.99 -4.19
CA GLY A 123 12.40 -6.35 -3.39
C GLY A 123 13.24 -5.40 -4.22
N TYR A 124 14.24 -4.84 -3.58
CA TYR A 124 15.25 -4.05 -4.26
C TYR A 124 16.20 -4.95 -5.04
N GLU A 125 17.00 -4.34 -5.92
CA GLU A 125 17.96 -5.10 -6.76
C GLU A 125 18.97 -5.87 -5.92
N ASP A 126 19.27 -5.40 -4.71
CA ASP A 126 20.21 -6.08 -3.82
C ASP A 126 19.58 -7.26 -3.06
N GLY A 127 18.32 -7.56 -3.34
CA GLY A 127 17.62 -8.67 -2.73
C GLY A 127 16.95 -8.35 -1.41
N SER A 128 17.00 -7.10 -0.95
CA SER A 128 16.37 -6.71 0.32
C SER A 128 14.94 -6.24 0.11
N PHE A 129 14.14 -6.29 1.16
CA PHE A 129 12.80 -5.74 1.20
C PHE A 129 12.76 -4.38 1.90
N ALA A 130 13.62 -4.18 2.90
CA ALA A 130 13.68 -2.98 3.75
C ALA A 130 12.34 -2.73 4.46
N PRO A 131 11.94 -3.63 5.37
CA PRO A 131 10.63 -3.54 6.02
C PRO A 131 10.44 -2.26 6.83
N ASN A 132 11.50 -1.72 7.40
CA ASN A 132 11.44 -0.52 8.24
C ASN A 132 11.67 0.78 7.46
N GLY A 133 11.95 0.68 6.16
CA GLY A 133 12.10 1.86 5.33
C GLY A 133 10.74 2.46 5.02
N SER A 134 10.70 3.77 4.80
CA SER A 134 9.46 4.44 4.45
C SER A 134 9.05 4.10 3.03
N ALA A 135 7.75 3.89 2.82
CA ALA A 135 7.21 3.70 1.47
C ALA A 135 7.09 5.05 0.78
N THR A 136 7.64 5.16 -0.42
CA THR A 136 7.46 6.37 -1.22
C THR A 136 6.15 6.29 -2.00
N ARG A 137 5.69 7.44 -2.50
CA ARG A 137 4.49 7.47 -3.34
C ARG A 137 4.68 6.65 -4.61
N ALA A 138 5.88 6.68 -5.20
CA ALA A 138 6.17 5.87 -6.39
C ALA A 138 6.08 4.37 -6.09
N GLN A 139 6.63 3.95 -4.95
CA GLN A 139 6.55 2.54 -4.55
C GLN A 139 5.12 2.12 -4.28
N ALA A 140 4.35 2.99 -3.61
CA ALA A 140 2.95 2.73 -3.34
C ALA A 140 2.15 2.61 -4.63
N ALA A 141 2.36 3.54 -5.56
CA ALA A 141 1.65 3.51 -6.84
C ALA A 141 1.97 2.24 -7.63
N ALA A 142 3.24 1.83 -7.63
CA ALA A 142 3.64 0.61 -8.33
C ALA A 142 3.00 -0.63 -7.72
N MET A 143 2.97 -0.73 -6.40
CA MET A 143 2.37 -1.88 -5.73
C MET A 143 0.85 -1.91 -5.93
N LEU A 144 0.20 -0.76 -5.88
CA LEU A 144 -1.24 -0.69 -6.12
C LEU A 144 -1.58 -1.06 -7.56
N ALA A 145 -0.76 -0.62 -8.52
CA ALA A 145 -0.97 -1.00 -9.92
C ALA A 145 -0.86 -2.51 -10.10
N ARG A 146 0.13 -3.13 -9.47
CA ARG A 146 0.31 -4.58 -9.53
C ARG A 146 -0.85 -5.31 -8.86
N TYR A 147 -1.37 -4.76 -7.77
CA TYR A 147 -2.53 -5.34 -7.11
C TYR A 147 -3.77 -5.28 -8.00
N VAL A 148 -3.99 -4.17 -8.68
CA VAL A 148 -5.12 -4.04 -9.60
C VAL A 148 -4.98 -5.04 -10.76
N GLU A 149 -3.78 -5.20 -11.31
CA GLU A 149 -3.53 -6.22 -12.33
C GLU A 149 -3.82 -7.63 -11.80
N PHE A 150 -3.39 -7.90 -10.58
CA PHE A 150 -3.66 -9.19 -9.93
C PHE A 150 -5.16 -9.46 -9.86
N LEU A 151 -5.96 -8.45 -9.48
CA LEU A 151 -7.41 -8.59 -9.44
C LEU A 151 -8.00 -8.88 -10.81
N ASN A 152 -7.46 -8.24 -11.84
CA ASN A 152 -7.99 -8.40 -13.20
C ASN A 152 -7.65 -9.75 -13.82
N GLN A 153 -6.68 -10.47 -13.28
CA GLN A 153 -6.29 -11.79 -13.77
C GLN A 153 -7.03 -12.94 -13.10
N ARG A 154 -7.88 -12.63 -12.16
CA ARG A 154 -8.60 -13.64 -11.38
C ARG A 154 -9.87 -14.12 -12.06
#